data_fb18e29487923fbb14f570155cb51fc3
#
_entry.id   fb18e29487923fbb14f570155cb51fc3
#
_cell.length_a   1.000
_cell.length_b   1.000
_cell.length_c   1.000
_cell.angle_alpha   90.00
_cell.angle_beta   90.00
_cell.angle_gamma   90.00
#
_symmetry.space_group_name_H-M   'P 1'
#
loop_
_entity.id
_entity.type
_entity.pdbx_description
1 polymer ?
#
loop_
_entity_poly.entity_id
_entity_poly.type
_entity_poly.pdbx_seq_one_letter_code
_entity_poly.pdbx_strand_id
1 'polypeptide(L)'
;NTINKLESLPLDTITYKAPDEKYVIGVFTDITCGFCQKLHSDLQSYLDKGITIKFIAYPRAGMNSMIARNMASVWCADDKPAALTRAMKGDGLPEKQPTKACMDSIQSQFNAGNMFKLS
;
A
#
# COMPACT_ATOMS: atom_id res chain seq x y z
N ASN A 1 -11.29 -11.72 -12.51
CA ASN A 1 -10.74 -12.10 -11.21
C ASN A 1 -10.47 -10.85 -10.36
N THR A 2 -10.06 -11.05 -9.13
CA THR A 2 -9.87 -9.96 -8.17
C THR A 2 -8.84 -8.93 -8.66
N ILE A 3 -7.76 -9.38 -9.26
CA ILE A 3 -6.70 -8.50 -9.75
C ILE A 3 -7.23 -7.59 -10.87
N ASN A 4 -8.00 -8.14 -11.80
CA ASN A 4 -8.59 -7.34 -12.88
C ASN A 4 -9.56 -6.29 -12.34
N LYS A 5 -10.35 -6.65 -11.32
CA LYS A 5 -11.26 -5.69 -10.68
C LYS A 5 -10.49 -4.57 -10.00
N LEU A 6 -9.38 -4.90 -9.33
CA LEU A 6 -8.55 -3.89 -8.68
C LEU A 6 -7.95 -2.92 -9.69
N GLU A 7 -7.49 -3.43 -10.84
CA GLU A 7 -6.93 -2.58 -11.89
C GLU A 7 -7.94 -1.63 -12.48
N SER A 8 -9.22 -2.02 -12.50
CA SER A 8 -10.29 -1.19 -13.06
C SER A 8 -10.74 -0.08 -12.10
N LEU A 9 -10.38 -0.15 -10.82
CA LEU A 9 -10.77 0.84 -9.82
C LEU A 9 -9.78 2.01 -9.82
N PRO A 10 -10.29 3.25 -9.68
CA PRO A 10 -9.42 4.44 -9.64
C PRO A 10 -8.77 4.60 -8.26
N LEU A 11 -7.94 3.64 -7.87
CA LEU A 11 -7.27 3.64 -6.58
C LEU A 11 -5.88 4.25 -6.67
N ASP A 12 -5.51 5.00 -5.65
CA ASP A 12 -4.21 5.66 -5.55
C ASP A 12 -3.21 4.72 -4.88
N THR A 13 -2.79 3.69 -5.62
CA THR A 13 -1.88 2.67 -5.11
C THR A 13 -0.42 3.13 -5.14
N ILE A 14 0.41 2.51 -4.30
CA ILE A 14 1.86 2.70 -4.37
C ILE A 14 2.44 1.55 -5.17
N THR A 15 3.08 1.88 -6.30
CA THR A 15 3.55 0.89 -7.27
C THR A 15 5.06 0.73 -7.20
N TYR A 16 5.51 -0.52 -7.11
CA TYR A 16 6.90 -0.90 -7.30
C TYR A 16 6.99 -1.65 -8.62
N LYS A 17 7.48 -0.95 -9.65
CA LYS A 17 7.48 -1.47 -11.01
C LYS A 17 8.70 -2.34 -11.27
N ALA A 18 8.47 -3.54 -11.81
CA ALA A 18 9.55 -4.42 -12.23
C ALA A 18 10.19 -3.88 -13.52
N PRO A 19 11.52 -3.90 -13.63
CA PRO A 19 12.21 -3.42 -14.84
C PRO A 19 11.81 -4.19 -16.10
N ASP A 20 11.55 -5.48 -15.96
CA ASP A 20 11.13 -6.34 -17.07
C ASP A 20 9.76 -6.93 -16.71
N GLU A 21 8.75 -6.07 -16.71
CA GLU A 21 7.43 -6.40 -16.21
C GLU A 21 6.74 -7.48 -17.05
N LYS A 22 6.38 -8.57 -16.40
CA LYS A 22 5.60 -9.67 -17.00
C LYS A 22 4.24 -9.80 -16.35
N TYR A 23 4.12 -9.47 -15.07
CA TYR A 23 2.89 -9.58 -14.30
C TYR A 23 2.74 -8.37 -13.40
N VAL A 24 1.49 -8.04 -13.09
CA VAL A 24 1.14 -6.99 -12.12
C VAL A 24 0.20 -7.60 -11.10
N ILE A 25 0.54 -7.48 -9.82
CA ILE A 25 -0.33 -7.95 -8.75
C ILE A 25 -0.64 -6.81 -7.79
N GLY A 26 -1.86 -6.82 -7.26
CA GLY A 26 -2.28 -5.88 -6.21
C GLY A 26 -2.21 -6.57 -4.86
N VAL A 27 -1.69 -5.87 -3.87
CA VAL A 27 -1.56 -6.39 -2.50
C VAL A 27 -2.14 -5.37 -1.53
N PHE A 28 -3.14 -5.79 -0.76
CA PHE A 28 -3.65 -4.97 0.33
C PHE A 28 -2.64 -5.03 1.47
N THR A 29 -2.24 -3.87 1.98
CA THR A 29 -1.15 -3.79 2.94
C THR A 29 -1.49 -2.92 4.15
N ASP A 30 -0.87 -3.25 5.27
CA ASP A 30 -0.95 -2.51 6.52
C ASP A 30 0.47 -2.46 7.08
N ILE A 31 0.96 -1.27 7.44
CA ILE A 31 2.34 -1.09 7.87
C ILE A 31 2.65 -1.78 9.20
N THR A 32 1.63 -2.23 9.94
CA THR A 32 1.82 -2.97 11.19
C THR A 32 1.67 -4.48 11.03
N CYS A 33 1.35 -4.94 9.84
CA CYS A 33 1.15 -6.37 9.57
C CYS A 33 2.50 -7.07 9.36
N GLY A 34 2.80 -8.05 10.21
CA GLY A 34 4.07 -8.79 10.10
C GLY A 34 4.22 -9.50 8.76
N PHE A 35 3.15 -10.10 8.26
CA PHE A 35 3.16 -10.76 6.95
C PHE A 35 3.44 -9.77 5.82
N CYS A 36 2.82 -8.59 5.89
CA CYS A 36 3.03 -7.53 4.89
C CYS A 36 4.47 -7.02 4.94
N GLN A 37 5.02 -6.88 6.14
CA GLN A 37 6.42 -6.48 6.32
C GLN A 37 7.38 -7.52 5.74
N LYS A 38 7.07 -8.79 5.92
CA LYS A 38 7.87 -9.89 5.38
C LYS A 38 7.83 -9.88 3.85
N LEU A 39 6.65 -9.73 3.28
CA LEU A 39 6.48 -9.61 1.82
C LEU A 39 7.31 -8.45 1.29
N HIS A 40 7.27 -7.31 1.98
CA HIS A 40 8.01 -6.14 1.56
C HIS A 40 9.52 -6.37 1.63
N SER A 41 10.00 -7.14 2.61
CA SER A 41 11.43 -7.46 2.71
C SER A 41 11.90 -8.34 1.54
N ASP A 42 10.98 -9.11 0.94
CA ASP A 42 11.27 -9.96 -0.22
C ASP A 42 10.95 -9.28 -1.55
N LEU A 43 10.61 -8.00 -1.52
CA LEU A 43 10.11 -7.26 -2.68
C LEU A 43 11.03 -7.35 -3.88
N GLN A 44 12.34 -7.22 -3.68
CA GLN A 44 13.31 -7.25 -4.78
C GLN A 44 13.26 -8.57 -5.55
N SER A 45 13.03 -9.69 -4.85
CA SER A 45 12.87 -10.99 -5.50
C SER A 45 11.73 -11.01 -6.51
N TYR A 46 10.60 -10.38 -6.12
CA TYR A 46 9.44 -10.31 -7.02
C TYR A 46 9.74 -9.43 -8.22
N LEU A 47 10.37 -8.28 -7.99
CA LEU A 47 10.73 -7.38 -9.08
C LEU A 47 11.70 -8.03 -10.06
N ASP A 48 12.66 -8.80 -9.55
CA ASP A 48 13.64 -9.51 -10.37
C ASP A 48 12.98 -10.56 -11.26
N LYS A 49 11.83 -11.07 -10.84
CA LYS A 49 11.06 -12.05 -11.63
C LYS A 49 10.07 -11.41 -12.59
N GLY A 50 10.09 -10.09 -12.72
CA GLY A 50 9.18 -9.38 -13.60
C GLY A 50 7.81 -9.12 -13.02
N ILE A 51 7.67 -9.17 -11.69
CA ILE A 51 6.39 -8.95 -11.02
C ILE A 51 6.35 -7.53 -10.45
N THR A 52 5.49 -6.69 -11.02
CA THR A 52 5.19 -5.36 -10.49
C THR A 52 4.17 -5.52 -9.37
N ILE A 53 4.40 -4.83 -8.25
CA ILE A 53 3.50 -4.91 -7.11
C ILE A 53 2.88 -3.54 -6.84
N LYS A 54 1.55 -3.50 -6.78
CA LYS A 54 0.78 -2.31 -6.42
C LYS A 54 0.23 -2.50 -5.01
N PHE A 55 0.69 -1.69 -4.08
CA PHE A 55 0.22 -1.76 -2.70
C PHE A 55 -1.01 -0.88 -2.51
N ILE A 56 -2.05 -1.48 -1.96
CA ILE A 56 -3.32 -0.84 -1.69
C ILE A 56 -3.45 -0.72 -0.18
N ALA A 57 -3.74 0.49 0.32
CA ALA A 57 -3.83 0.72 1.75
C ALA A 57 -5.03 -0.02 2.36
N TYR A 58 -4.76 -0.79 3.40
CA TYR A 58 -5.82 -1.47 4.15
C TYR A 58 -5.47 -1.52 5.63
N PRO A 59 -5.69 -0.39 6.37
CA PRO A 59 -5.41 -0.34 7.82
C PRO A 59 -6.40 -1.24 8.55
N ARG A 60 -5.92 -2.39 9.03
CA ARG A 60 -6.78 -3.42 9.65
C ARG A 60 -7.46 -2.93 10.92
N ALA A 61 -6.87 -1.95 11.61
CA ALA A 61 -7.46 -1.37 12.81
C ALA A 61 -8.61 -0.39 12.49
N GLY A 62 -8.87 -0.12 11.20
CA GLY A 62 -9.94 0.77 10.76
C GLY A 62 -9.47 2.19 10.55
N MET A 63 -10.38 3.02 10.01
CA MET A 63 -10.04 4.39 9.62
C MET A 63 -9.89 5.35 10.81
N ASN A 64 -10.43 5.00 11.97
CA ASN A 64 -10.31 5.82 13.18
C ASN A 64 -9.08 5.49 14.01
N SER A 65 -8.07 4.90 13.40
CA SER A 65 -6.86 4.47 14.09
C SER A 65 -5.68 5.37 13.77
N MET A 66 -4.68 5.37 14.65
CA MET A 66 -3.42 6.04 14.39
C MET A 66 -2.72 5.42 13.19
N ILE A 67 -2.91 4.11 12.99
CA ILE A 67 -2.31 3.38 11.87
C ILE A 67 -2.81 3.94 10.54
N ALA A 68 -4.12 4.17 10.42
CA ALA A 68 -4.69 4.76 9.20
C ALA A 68 -4.09 6.14 8.94
N ARG A 69 -3.93 6.95 9.98
CA ARG A 69 -3.33 8.28 9.87
C ARG A 69 -1.87 8.19 9.44
N ASN A 70 -1.12 7.26 10.02
CA ASN A 70 0.29 7.04 9.65
C ASN A 70 0.42 6.57 8.19
N MET A 71 -0.48 5.70 7.75
CA MET A 71 -0.51 5.26 6.37
C MET A 71 -0.85 6.41 5.43
N ALA A 72 -1.78 7.28 5.83
CA ALA A 72 -2.11 8.46 5.02
C ALA A 72 -0.89 9.38 4.86
N SER A 73 -0.05 9.50 5.89
CA SER A 73 1.20 10.26 5.78
C SER A 73 2.14 9.65 4.73
N VAL A 74 2.22 8.32 4.68
CA VAL A 74 3.02 7.61 3.67
C VAL A 74 2.47 7.90 2.27
N TRP A 75 1.16 7.82 2.11
CA TRP A 75 0.51 8.07 0.81
C TRP A 75 0.55 9.54 0.41
N CYS A 76 0.87 10.44 1.35
CA CYS A 76 1.06 11.86 1.09
C CYS A 76 2.50 12.24 0.73
N ALA A 77 3.44 11.31 0.84
CA ALA A 77 4.85 11.60 0.62
C ALA A 77 5.15 11.91 -0.85
N ASP A 78 6.18 12.71 -1.08
CA ASP A 78 6.64 13.02 -2.44
C ASP A 78 7.15 11.75 -3.13
N ASP A 79 7.93 10.94 -2.41
CA ASP A 79 8.41 9.64 -2.89
C ASP A 79 7.68 8.55 -2.10
N LYS A 80 6.52 8.17 -2.60
CA LYS A 80 5.66 7.22 -1.90
C LYS A 80 6.30 5.83 -1.72
N PRO A 81 6.93 5.25 -2.75
CA PRO A 81 7.59 3.95 -2.56
C PRO A 81 8.68 3.98 -1.48
N ALA A 82 9.50 5.02 -1.47
CA ALA A 82 10.56 5.14 -0.45
C ALA A 82 9.94 5.28 0.95
N ALA A 83 8.87 6.09 1.07
CA ALA A 83 8.20 6.29 2.36
C ALA A 83 7.57 5.00 2.87
N LEU A 84 6.94 4.22 2.00
CA LEU A 84 6.35 2.95 2.38
C LEU A 84 7.41 1.94 2.81
N THR A 85 8.52 1.87 2.09
CA THR A 85 9.64 0.99 2.45
C THR A 85 10.18 1.32 3.83
N ARG A 86 10.37 2.60 4.13
CA ARG A 86 10.84 3.03 5.45
C ARG A 86 9.87 2.65 6.56
N ALA A 87 8.58 2.86 6.32
CA ALA A 87 7.53 2.52 7.30
C ALA A 87 7.50 1.01 7.55
N MET A 88 7.62 0.21 6.50
CA MET A 88 7.59 -1.25 6.62
C MET A 88 8.80 -1.80 7.37
N LYS A 89 9.95 -1.13 7.25
CA LYS A 89 11.17 -1.52 7.97
C LYS A 89 11.21 -1.01 9.40
N GLY A 90 10.28 -0.16 9.79
CA GLY A 90 10.31 0.47 11.11
C GLY A 90 11.33 1.58 11.20
N ASP A 91 11.77 2.16 10.08
CA ASP A 91 12.79 3.19 10.02
C ASP A 91 12.23 4.61 10.12
N GLY A 92 10.93 4.74 10.30
CA GLY A 92 10.29 6.01 10.52
C GLY A 92 9.16 6.31 9.55
N LEU A 93 8.41 7.35 9.88
CA LEU A 93 7.27 7.82 9.10
C LEU A 93 7.55 9.24 8.62
N PRO A 94 6.88 9.68 7.52
CA PRO A 94 6.98 11.09 7.11
C PRO A 94 6.58 12.02 8.25
N GLU A 95 7.31 13.12 8.40
CA GLU A 95 7.02 14.09 9.47
C GLU A 95 5.77 14.91 9.19
N LYS A 96 5.41 15.09 7.93
CA LYS A 96 4.25 15.86 7.53
C LYS A 96 2.95 15.18 7.96
N GLN A 97 2.02 15.97 8.48
CA GLN A 97 0.67 15.48 8.74
C GLN A 97 -0.04 15.22 7.42
N PRO A 98 -0.86 14.17 7.36
CA PRO A 98 -1.60 13.88 6.13
C PRO A 98 -2.67 14.93 5.87
N THR A 99 -2.89 15.23 4.59
CA THR A 99 -3.98 16.10 4.18
C THR A 99 -5.30 15.33 4.17
N LYS A 100 -6.42 16.08 4.10
CA LYS A 100 -7.72 15.45 3.94
C LYS A 100 -7.76 14.57 2.67
N ALA A 101 -7.15 15.04 1.58
CA ALA A 101 -7.11 14.27 0.33
C ALA A 101 -6.41 12.93 0.51
N CYS A 102 -5.32 12.89 1.28
CA CYS A 102 -4.62 11.64 1.57
C CYS A 102 -5.45 10.72 2.44
N MET A 103 -6.14 11.27 3.45
CA MET A 103 -7.04 10.46 4.29
C MET A 103 -8.19 9.89 3.45
N ASP A 104 -8.76 10.68 2.55
CA ASP A 104 -9.82 10.23 1.65
C ASP A 104 -9.32 9.12 0.72
N SER A 105 -8.08 9.21 0.26
CA SER A 105 -7.46 8.18 -0.56
C SER A 105 -7.37 6.85 0.21
N ILE A 106 -6.92 6.89 1.47
CA ILE A 106 -6.85 5.69 2.31
C ILE A 106 -8.25 5.12 2.52
N GLN A 107 -9.25 5.99 2.76
CA GLN A 107 -10.63 5.56 2.95
C GLN A 107 -11.14 4.79 1.72
N SER A 108 -10.87 5.32 0.52
CA SER A 108 -11.30 4.66 -0.72
C SER A 108 -10.65 3.28 -0.87
N GLN A 109 -9.38 3.17 -0.53
CA GLN A 109 -8.65 1.91 -0.61
C GLN A 109 -9.14 0.91 0.44
N PHE A 110 -9.40 1.39 1.65
CA PHE A 110 -9.97 0.58 2.72
C PHE A 110 -11.35 0.04 2.32
N ASN A 111 -12.19 0.89 1.74
CA ASN A 111 -13.51 0.48 1.26
C ASN A 111 -13.41 -0.59 0.18
N ALA A 112 -12.43 -0.44 -0.74
CA ALA A 112 -12.19 -1.45 -1.77
C ALA A 112 -11.81 -2.79 -1.15
N GLY A 113 -10.96 -2.79 -0.12
CA GLY A 113 -10.59 -4.00 0.59
C GLY A 113 -11.79 -4.69 1.22
N ASN A 114 -12.68 -3.90 1.83
CA ASN A 114 -13.91 -4.45 2.41
C ASN A 114 -14.82 -5.05 1.35
N MET A 115 -14.87 -4.45 0.16
CA MET A 115 -15.62 -5.01 -0.97
C MET A 115 -15.15 -6.40 -1.34
N PHE A 116 -13.85 -6.66 -1.24
CA PHE A 116 -13.28 -7.97 -1.55
C PHE A 116 -13.23 -8.88 -0.33
N LYS A 117 -13.84 -8.49 0.78
CA LYS A 117 -13.98 -9.28 2.01
C LYS A 117 -12.65 -9.70 2.60
N LEU A 118 -11.72 -8.77 2.65
CA LEU A 118 -10.43 -8.99 3.27
C LEU A 118 -10.54 -8.78 4.78
N SER A 119 -10.96 -9.79 5.45
CA SER A 119 -11.11 -9.72 6.91
C SER A 119 -10.18 -10.71 7.59
#